data_15b103b8015c6ff7f4a2c599279877d0
#
_entry.id   15b103b8015c6ff7f4a2c599279877d0
#
_cell.length_a   1.000
_cell.length_b   1.000
_cell.length_c   1.000
_cell.angle_alpha   90.00
_cell.angle_beta   90.00
_cell.angle_gamma   90.00
#
_symmetry.space_group_name_H-M   'P 1'
#
loop_
_entity.id
_entity.type
_entity.pdbx_description
1 polymer ?
#
loop_
_entity_poly.entity_id
_entity_poly.type
_entity_poly.pdbx_seq_one_letter_code
_entity_poly.pdbx_strand_id
1 'polypeptide(L)'
;MCTWICGKENDDGYLEMRKDKIRILHIAQAAGGVDRYIRMLLKYLDKEKFENILVCSQDFREEDYKNLVDFFEQVKMDRAIGSNDLKAIGEVRRLIKRYNPDIVYAHSSKAGAIARVADIGLKNHCLYNPHGWAFNMRCSAKKEAMYTAIEKIAAPFCDKIICISDAEKQSALDKKICREDKLQVIFNGVDIEAYENGIHGTVKRKDLNIPEDAFVVGMVGRISPQKAPDIFIKMAKHVKDKVSNAHFIIVGNGDQEAEIKKYAKDNDFLDSLHITGWVDNPMSYVELFDVACLLSRWEGFGLVLPEYMMARKPIVASRVDAIPNIICDGENGLLVEMDDVVGASTAVLKLYLNNNLKSKLIDEGLKTVYKKFDVQRMT
;
A
#
# COMPACT_ATOMS: atom_id res chain seq x y z
N MET A 1 -0.23 -22.07 -30.73
CA MET A 1 1.08 -22.74 -30.71
C MET A 1 2.11 -21.69 -30.32
N CYS A 2 2.31 -21.46 -29.04
CA CYS A 2 3.35 -20.56 -28.55
C CYS A 2 4.56 -21.42 -28.20
N THR A 3 5.58 -21.38 -29.05
CA THR A 3 6.87 -22.02 -28.83
C THR A 3 7.63 -21.23 -27.74
N TRP A 4 7.84 -21.86 -26.63
CA TRP A 4 8.77 -21.41 -25.59
C TRP A 4 10.18 -21.37 -26.19
N ILE A 5 10.74 -20.19 -26.37
CA ILE A 5 12.16 -20.03 -26.68
C ILE A 5 12.89 -19.97 -25.34
N CYS A 6 13.34 -21.15 -24.87
CA CYS A 6 14.33 -21.25 -23.82
C CYS A 6 15.59 -20.51 -24.27
N GLY A 7 16.00 -19.47 -23.54
CA GLY A 7 17.32 -18.90 -23.65
C GLY A 7 18.34 -20.00 -23.34
N LYS A 8 19.36 -20.19 -24.17
CA LYS A 8 20.48 -21.10 -23.90
C LYS A 8 21.34 -20.49 -22.79
N GLU A 9 21.61 -21.27 -21.74
CA GLU A 9 22.67 -20.95 -20.79
C GLU A 9 24.01 -21.08 -21.48
N ASN A 10 24.88 -20.10 -21.32
CA ASN A 10 26.30 -20.22 -21.68
C ASN A 10 27.05 -21.09 -20.64
N ASP A 11 28.19 -21.63 -20.98
CA ASP A 11 29.05 -22.46 -20.10
C ASP A 11 29.38 -21.79 -18.75
N ASP A 12 29.25 -20.47 -18.64
CA ASP A 12 29.44 -19.68 -17.42
C ASP A 12 28.13 -19.41 -16.63
N GLY A 13 26.99 -19.96 -17.06
CA GLY A 13 25.68 -19.78 -16.38
C GLY A 13 25.04 -18.42 -16.55
N TYR A 14 25.42 -17.61 -17.55
CA TYR A 14 24.80 -16.34 -17.90
C TYR A 14 23.74 -16.54 -18.99
N LEU A 15 22.56 -15.91 -18.82
CA LEU A 15 21.51 -15.88 -19.84
C LEU A 15 21.90 -14.91 -20.96
N GLU A 16 21.89 -15.39 -22.22
CA GLU A 16 22.11 -14.55 -23.39
C GLU A 16 21.06 -13.44 -23.51
N MET A 17 21.52 -12.20 -23.70
CA MET A 17 20.65 -11.02 -23.82
C MET A 17 19.79 -11.08 -25.08
N ARG A 18 18.47 -10.95 -24.96
CA ARG A 18 17.63 -10.46 -26.06
C ARG A 18 17.96 -8.98 -26.26
N LYS A 19 18.47 -8.63 -27.43
CA LYS A 19 18.98 -7.28 -27.76
C LYS A 19 17.95 -6.14 -27.74
N ASP A 20 16.65 -6.42 -27.52
CA ASP A 20 15.59 -5.49 -27.83
C ASP A 20 14.74 -5.05 -26.62
N LYS A 21 14.91 -5.62 -25.42
CA LYS A 21 14.12 -5.26 -24.23
C LYS A 21 15.00 -4.78 -23.08
N ILE A 22 14.51 -3.77 -22.35
CA ILE A 22 15.10 -3.29 -21.10
C ILE A 22 14.78 -4.31 -20.00
N ARG A 23 15.79 -4.86 -19.37
CA ARG A 23 15.65 -5.84 -18.31
C ARG A 23 15.61 -5.19 -16.94
N ILE A 24 14.50 -5.41 -16.20
CA ILE A 24 14.30 -4.88 -14.86
C ILE A 24 14.31 -6.04 -13.86
N LEU A 25 15.19 -5.98 -12.85
CA LEU A 25 15.21 -6.89 -11.73
C LEU A 25 14.61 -6.22 -10.51
N HIS A 26 13.37 -6.61 -10.16
CA HIS A 26 12.64 -6.14 -8.99
C HIS A 26 13.06 -6.92 -7.76
N ILE A 27 13.31 -6.24 -6.63
CA ILE A 27 13.67 -6.89 -5.36
C ILE A 27 12.67 -6.48 -4.29
N ALA A 28 11.99 -7.46 -3.66
CA ALA A 28 10.96 -7.22 -2.66
C ALA A 28 11.07 -8.17 -1.46
N GLN A 29 10.87 -7.65 -0.24
CA GLN A 29 11.04 -8.46 0.97
C GLN A 29 9.71 -8.82 1.64
N ALA A 30 8.73 -7.91 1.76
CA ALA A 30 7.48 -8.14 2.48
C ALA A 30 6.28 -8.05 1.55
N ALA A 31 5.41 -9.05 1.58
CA ALA A 31 4.10 -9.00 0.95
C ALA A 31 3.15 -8.01 1.65
N GLY A 32 2.04 -7.66 1.00
CA GLY A 32 1.04 -6.69 1.46
C GLY A 32 0.90 -5.52 0.49
N GLY A 33 1.00 -4.27 0.96
CA GLY A 33 0.89 -3.09 0.10
C GLY A 33 1.96 -3.05 -1.01
N VAL A 34 3.17 -3.51 -0.70
CA VAL A 34 4.29 -3.61 -1.66
C VAL A 34 3.99 -4.66 -2.73
N ASP A 35 3.52 -5.84 -2.35
CA ASP A 35 3.11 -6.89 -3.28
C ASP A 35 2.03 -6.39 -4.25
N ARG A 36 1.02 -5.72 -3.71
CA ARG A 36 -0.04 -5.13 -4.52
C ARG A 36 0.47 -4.08 -5.50
N TYR A 37 1.37 -3.20 -5.05
CA TYR A 37 2.02 -2.21 -5.92
C TYR A 37 2.79 -2.89 -7.06
N ILE A 38 3.61 -3.89 -6.75
CA ILE A 38 4.43 -4.59 -7.75
C ILE A 38 3.55 -5.29 -8.78
N ARG A 39 2.49 -5.99 -8.35
CA ARG A 39 1.55 -6.64 -9.28
C ARG A 39 0.84 -5.63 -10.19
N MET A 40 0.43 -4.48 -9.68
CA MET A 40 -0.14 -3.41 -10.50
C MET A 40 0.89 -2.85 -11.48
N LEU A 41 2.11 -2.56 -11.03
CA LEU A 41 3.20 -2.09 -11.90
C LEU A 41 3.45 -3.08 -13.05
N LEU A 42 3.67 -4.35 -12.74
CA LEU A 42 3.98 -5.41 -13.72
C LEU A 42 2.82 -5.70 -14.68
N LYS A 43 1.57 -5.51 -14.25
CA LYS A 43 0.39 -5.68 -15.11
C LYS A 43 0.35 -4.65 -16.24
N TYR A 44 0.76 -3.42 -15.96
CA TYR A 44 0.65 -2.28 -16.88
C TYR A 44 1.97 -1.90 -17.56
N LEU A 45 3.12 -2.43 -17.13
CA LEU A 45 4.38 -2.27 -17.85
C LEU A 45 4.28 -2.91 -19.25
N ASP A 46 4.78 -2.17 -20.25
CA ASP A 46 4.82 -2.60 -21.65
C ASP A 46 5.74 -3.82 -21.83
N LYS A 47 5.14 -5.01 -21.95
CA LYS A 47 5.86 -6.28 -22.07
C LYS A 47 6.68 -6.42 -23.37
N GLU A 48 6.41 -5.58 -24.36
CA GLU A 48 7.24 -5.55 -25.57
C GLU A 48 8.55 -4.77 -25.34
N LYS A 49 8.56 -3.83 -24.39
CA LYS A 49 9.74 -3.03 -24.05
C LYS A 49 10.53 -3.55 -22.86
N PHE A 50 9.85 -4.22 -21.92
CA PHE A 50 10.46 -4.62 -20.65
C PHE A 50 10.43 -6.13 -20.45
N GLU A 51 11.54 -6.69 -19.96
CA GLU A 51 11.67 -8.03 -19.43
C GLU A 51 11.80 -7.92 -17.90
N ASN A 52 10.92 -8.58 -17.15
CA ASN A 52 10.80 -8.39 -15.72
C ASN A 52 11.22 -9.64 -14.95
N ILE A 53 12.17 -9.50 -14.03
CA ILE A 53 12.58 -10.53 -13.08
C ILE A 53 12.13 -10.09 -11.68
N LEU A 54 11.45 -10.96 -10.94
CA LEU A 54 11.14 -10.72 -9.53
C LEU A 54 11.98 -11.58 -8.63
N VAL A 55 12.78 -10.95 -7.77
CA VAL A 55 13.53 -11.56 -6.67
C VAL A 55 12.85 -11.18 -5.37
N CYS A 56 12.25 -12.14 -4.67
CA CYS A 56 11.45 -11.85 -3.50
C CYS A 56 11.66 -12.83 -2.34
N SER A 57 11.11 -12.50 -1.17
CA SER A 57 11.09 -13.42 -0.03
C SER A 57 10.02 -14.51 -0.20
N GLN A 58 10.00 -15.46 0.73
CA GLN A 58 9.00 -16.53 0.77
C GLN A 58 7.58 -16.06 1.12
N ASP A 59 7.41 -14.77 1.45
CA ASP A 59 6.08 -14.17 1.68
C ASP A 59 5.28 -14.01 0.36
N PHE A 60 5.94 -14.12 -0.81
CA PHE A 60 5.34 -14.00 -2.14
C PHE A 60 5.06 -15.36 -2.74
N ARG A 61 3.91 -15.51 -3.40
CA ARG A 61 3.52 -16.77 -4.06
C ARG A 61 3.75 -16.67 -5.57
N GLU A 62 4.43 -17.64 -6.14
CA GLU A 62 4.77 -17.67 -7.56
C GLU A 62 3.52 -17.63 -8.48
N GLU A 63 2.44 -18.29 -8.06
CA GLU A 63 1.18 -18.32 -8.81
C GLU A 63 0.61 -16.93 -9.07
N ASP A 64 0.79 -15.99 -8.14
CA ASP A 64 0.29 -14.61 -8.26
C ASP A 64 1.07 -13.82 -9.33
N TYR A 65 2.24 -14.30 -9.76
CA TYR A 65 3.16 -13.65 -10.69
C TYR A 65 3.34 -14.36 -12.03
N LYS A 66 2.79 -15.56 -12.20
CA LYS A 66 2.99 -16.45 -13.36
C LYS A 66 2.84 -15.77 -14.73
N ASN A 67 1.96 -14.78 -14.84
CA ASN A 67 1.71 -14.05 -16.10
C ASN A 67 2.21 -12.59 -16.05
N LEU A 68 2.91 -12.21 -14.99
CA LEU A 68 3.36 -10.84 -14.75
C LEU A 68 4.86 -10.66 -14.95
N VAL A 69 5.65 -11.71 -14.69
CA VAL A 69 7.11 -11.70 -14.79
C VAL A 69 7.62 -12.76 -15.74
N ASP A 70 8.80 -12.53 -16.30
CA ASP A 70 9.50 -13.49 -17.14
C ASP A 70 10.26 -14.53 -16.28
N PHE A 71 10.78 -14.09 -15.12
CA PHE A 71 11.49 -14.95 -14.16
C PHE A 71 11.07 -14.63 -12.72
N PHE A 72 10.95 -15.67 -11.91
CA PHE A 72 10.60 -15.58 -10.49
C PHE A 72 11.65 -16.31 -9.65
N GLU A 73 12.28 -15.59 -8.71
CA GLU A 73 13.34 -16.11 -7.85
C GLU A 73 13.04 -15.82 -6.38
N GLN A 74 13.24 -16.77 -5.52
CA GLN A 74 13.06 -16.60 -4.08
C GLN A 74 14.39 -16.59 -3.35
N VAL A 75 14.61 -15.56 -2.53
CA VAL A 75 15.75 -15.40 -1.64
C VAL A 75 15.25 -15.27 -0.21
N LYS A 76 15.90 -15.96 0.72
CA LYS A 76 15.53 -15.86 2.14
C LYS A 76 15.90 -14.49 2.69
N MET A 77 14.87 -13.66 2.87
CA MET A 77 14.97 -12.30 3.44
C MET A 77 14.05 -12.18 4.66
N ASP A 78 14.62 -12.22 5.85
CA ASP A 78 13.86 -12.07 7.10
C ASP A 78 13.40 -10.61 7.30
N ARG A 79 12.28 -10.40 8.03
CA ARG A 79 11.79 -9.04 8.33
C ARG A 79 12.73 -8.28 9.28
N ALA A 80 13.30 -8.98 10.26
CA ALA A 80 14.28 -8.40 11.18
C ALA A 80 15.64 -8.23 10.51
N ILE A 81 16.41 -7.23 10.96
CA ILE A 81 17.82 -7.07 10.57
C ILE A 81 18.63 -8.12 11.31
N GLY A 82 19.45 -8.90 10.58
CA GLY A 82 20.22 -9.98 11.19
C GLY A 82 21.33 -10.55 10.29
N SER A 83 22.01 -11.58 10.78
CA SER A 83 23.13 -12.22 10.07
C SER A 83 22.72 -12.85 8.71
N ASN A 84 21.45 -13.21 8.54
CA ASN A 84 20.94 -13.73 7.26
C ASN A 84 20.97 -12.67 6.14
N ASP A 85 21.05 -11.39 6.48
CA ASP A 85 21.12 -10.31 5.47
C ASP A 85 22.40 -10.38 4.63
N LEU A 86 23.53 -10.78 5.22
CA LEU A 86 24.79 -10.97 4.48
C LEU A 86 24.67 -12.09 3.43
N LYS A 87 23.95 -13.16 3.77
CA LYS A 87 23.66 -14.24 2.81
C LYS A 87 22.73 -13.76 1.70
N ALA A 88 21.65 -13.04 2.08
CA ALA A 88 20.72 -12.47 1.12
C ALA A 88 21.42 -11.49 0.16
N ILE A 89 22.32 -10.63 0.64
CA ILE A 89 23.14 -9.73 -0.19
C ILE A 89 23.98 -10.54 -1.19
N GLY A 90 24.63 -11.62 -0.75
CA GLY A 90 25.42 -12.50 -1.63
C GLY A 90 24.58 -13.16 -2.71
N GLU A 91 23.40 -13.70 -2.35
CA GLU A 91 22.48 -14.34 -3.29
C GLU A 91 21.90 -13.33 -4.29
N VAL A 92 21.42 -12.17 -3.81
CA VAL A 92 20.93 -11.09 -4.67
C VAL A 92 22.01 -10.61 -5.63
N ARG A 93 23.27 -10.42 -5.17
CA ARG A 93 24.38 -10.06 -6.05
C ARG A 93 24.64 -11.11 -7.12
N ARG A 94 24.55 -12.40 -6.77
CA ARG A 94 24.69 -13.51 -7.76
C ARG A 94 23.58 -13.44 -8.80
N LEU A 95 22.34 -13.18 -8.39
CA LEU A 95 21.19 -13.05 -9.30
C LEU A 95 21.33 -11.81 -10.20
N ILE A 96 21.75 -10.65 -9.66
CA ILE A 96 22.03 -9.46 -10.48
C ILE A 96 23.08 -9.78 -11.56
N LYS A 97 24.18 -10.48 -11.19
CA LYS A 97 25.20 -10.89 -12.18
C LYS A 97 24.68 -11.91 -13.20
N ARG A 98 23.87 -12.90 -12.75
CA ARG A 98 23.30 -13.93 -13.62
C ARG A 98 22.34 -13.33 -14.66
N TYR A 99 21.45 -12.46 -14.24
CA TYR A 99 20.44 -11.86 -15.10
C TYR A 99 20.95 -10.64 -15.88
N ASN A 100 22.04 -10.02 -15.44
CA ASN A 100 22.64 -8.82 -16.02
C ASN A 100 21.58 -7.77 -16.39
N PRO A 101 20.78 -7.26 -15.42
CA PRO A 101 19.69 -6.32 -15.69
C PRO A 101 20.24 -4.94 -16.07
N ASP A 102 19.46 -4.18 -16.83
CA ASP A 102 19.70 -2.75 -17.06
C ASP A 102 19.33 -1.93 -15.82
N ILE A 103 18.29 -2.37 -15.10
CA ILE A 103 17.75 -1.68 -13.92
C ILE A 103 17.56 -2.70 -12.78
N VAL A 104 18.09 -2.39 -11.61
CA VAL A 104 17.72 -3.01 -10.34
C VAL A 104 16.71 -2.09 -9.64
N TYR A 105 15.50 -2.56 -9.40
CA TYR A 105 14.45 -1.78 -8.74
C TYR A 105 14.05 -2.41 -7.40
N ALA A 106 14.47 -1.79 -6.31
CA ALA A 106 14.27 -2.29 -4.96
C ALA A 106 13.03 -1.68 -4.30
N HIS A 107 12.21 -2.52 -3.66
CA HIS A 107 10.95 -2.17 -3.02
C HIS A 107 10.99 -2.45 -1.52
N SER A 108 10.70 -1.46 -0.68
CA SER A 108 10.77 -1.42 0.78
C SER A 108 12.17 -1.18 1.36
N SER A 109 12.22 -0.66 2.60
CA SER A 109 13.48 -0.30 3.26
C SER A 109 14.45 -1.47 3.39
N LYS A 110 13.95 -2.67 3.72
CA LYS A 110 14.79 -3.86 3.89
C LYS A 110 15.37 -4.35 2.55
N ALA A 111 14.52 -4.56 1.54
CA ALA A 111 14.97 -4.95 0.20
C ALA A 111 15.87 -3.87 -0.42
N GLY A 112 15.54 -2.59 -0.18
CA GLY A 112 16.35 -1.46 -0.62
C GLY A 112 17.76 -1.45 -0.02
N ALA A 113 17.91 -1.80 1.25
CA ALA A 113 19.24 -1.91 1.87
C ALA A 113 20.04 -3.08 1.27
N ILE A 114 19.41 -4.26 1.13
CA ILE A 114 20.04 -5.46 0.55
C ILE A 114 20.45 -5.19 -0.91
N ALA A 115 19.54 -4.65 -1.72
CA ALA A 115 19.76 -4.38 -3.14
C ALA A 115 20.91 -3.39 -3.35
N ARG A 116 20.86 -2.22 -2.69
CA ARG A 116 21.88 -1.17 -2.84
C ARG A 116 23.28 -1.66 -2.48
N VAL A 117 23.40 -2.53 -1.46
CA VAL A 117 24.70 -3.13 -1.09
C VAL A 117 25.12 -4.21 -2.09
N ALA A 118 24.18 -5.07 -2.52
CA ALA A 118 24.45 -6.12 -3.49
C ALA A 118 24.89 -5.55 -4.85
N ASP A 119 24.40 -4.37 -5.20
CA ASP A 119 24.62 -3.70 -6.48
C ASP A 119 25.94 -2.93 -6.57
N ILE A 120 26.64 -2.69 -5.46
CA ILE A 120 27.87 -1.89 -5.44
C ILE A 120 28.89 -2.40 -6.48
N GLY A 121 29.30 -1.48 -7.38
CA GLY A 121 30.30 -1.73 -8.41
C GLY A 121 29.80 -2.53 -9.62
N LEU A 122 28.49 -2.73 -9.77
CA LEU A 122 27.88 -3.25 -11.00
C LEU A 122 27.50 -2.08 -11.94
N LYS A 123 27.17 -2.36 -13.20
CA LYS A 123 27.01 -1.31 -14.23
C LYS A 123 25.56 -0.92 -14.51
N ASN A 124 24.61 -1.62 -13.92
CA ASN A 124 23.17 -1.35 -14.06
C ASN A 124 22.76 -0.10 -13.29
N HIS A 125 21.60 0.45 -13.60
CA HIS A 125 20.98 1.51 -12.81
C HIS A 125 20.26 0.94 -11.60
N CYS A 126 20.38 1.60 -10.43
CA CYS A 126 19.70 1.21 -9.21
C CYS A 126 18.61 2.22 -8.84
N LEU A 127 17.36 1.76 -8.83
CA LEU A 127 16.20 2.51 -8.35
C LEU A 127 15.75 1.95 -7.00
N TYR A 128 15.29 2.83 -6.13
CA TYR A 128 14.79 2.46 -4.82
C TYR A 128 13.45 3.12 -4.52
N ASN A 129 12.48 2.35 -4.04
CA ASN A 129 11.19 2.84 -3.54
C ASN A 129 10.99 2.34 -2.10
N PRO A 130 11.00 3.22 -1.08
CA PRO A 130 10.81 2.83 0.31
C PRO A 130 9.40 2.32 0.63
N HIS A 131 8.37 2.72 -0.13
CA HIS A 131 6.95 2.44 0.15
C HIS A 131 6.52 2.85 1.57
N GLY A 132 6.99 3.99 2.03
CA GLY A 132 6.88 4.48 3.39
C GLY A 132 8.20 4.31 4.14
N TRP A 133 8.83 5.44 4.51
CA TRP A 133 10.09 5.44 5.23
C TRP A 133 9.98 4.74 6.58
N ALA A 134 10.89 3.79 6.87
CA ALA A 134 10.92 3.10 8.16
C ALA A 134 11.15 4.05 9.35
N PHE A 135 11.83 5.17 9.15
CA PHE A 135 12.05 6.18 10.17
C PHE A 135 10.80 7.04 10.48
N ASN A 136 9.75 7.00 9.63
CA ASN A 136 8.46 7.65 9.88
C ASN A 136 7.51 6.76 10.71
N MET A 137 7.84 5.47 10.88
CA MET A 137 7.07 4.59 11.74
C MET A 137 7.17 5.06 13.20
N ARG A 138 6.06 5.00 13.95
CA ARG A 138 6.10 5.27 15.39
C ARG A 138 6.95 4.23 16.11
N CYS A 139 8.18 4.57 16.41
CA CYS A 139 9.15 3.75 17.12
C CYS A 139 9.96 4.59 18.11
N SER A 140 10.86 3.96 18.87
CA SER A 140 11.74 4.73 19.78
C SER A 140 12.69 5.63 18.98
N ALA A 141 13.06 6.79 19.55
CA ALA A 141 14.01 7.73 18.94
C ALA A 141 15.33 7.05 18.51
N LYS A 142 15.77 6.03 19.26
CA LYS A 142 16.96 5.23 18.91
C LYS A 142 16.75 4.44 17.60
N LYS A 143 15.58 3.82 17.41
CA LYS A 143 15.25 3.10 16.16
C LYS A 143 15.09 4.05 14.98
N GLU A 144 14.42 5.19 15.19
CA GLU A 144 14.28 6.23 14.17
C GLU A 144 15.65 6.74 13.70
N ALA A 145 16.56 7.06 14.64
CA ALA A 145 17.91 7.49 14.32
C ALA A 145 18.69 6.40 13.56
N MET A 146 18.55 5.14 13.95
CA MET A 146 19.16 4.01 13.26
C MET A 146 18.66 3.88 11.81
N TYR A 147 17.34 3.90 11.58
CA TYR A 147 16.78 3.83 10.23
C TYR A 147 17.20 5.01 9.37
N THR A 148 17.19 6.23 9.94
CA THR A 148 17.68 7.44 9.27
C THR A 148 19.15 7.30 8.86
N ALA A 149 20.00 6.78 9.74
CA ALA A 149 21.42 6.57 9.44
C ALA A 149 21.63 5.54 8.33
N ILE A 150 20.89 4.42 8.35
CA ILE A 150 20.94 3.39 7.31
C ILE A 150 20.58 4.00 5.95
N GLU A 151 19.48 4.77 5.88
CA GLU A 151 19.05 5.40 4.63
C GLU A 151 20.09 6.42 4.11
N LYS A 152 20.66 7.26 4.99
CA LYS A 152 21.74 8.20 4.60
C LYS A 152 22.96 7.50 4.03
N ILE A 153 23.40 6.42 4.68
CA ILE A 153 24.58 5.65 4.25
C ILE A 153 24.31 4.93 2.92
N ALA A 154 23.09 4.42 2.73
CA ALA A 154 22.73 3.66 1.54
C ALA A 154 22.29 4.56 0.36
N ALA A 155 21.89 5.80 0.58
CA ALA A 155 21.42 6.70 -0.47
C ALA A 155 22.42 6.95 -1.61
N PRO A 156 23.76 7.01 -1.41
CA PRO A 156 24.72 7.13 -2.50
C PRO A 156 24.70 5.96 -3.48
N PHE A 157 24.28 4.76 -3.04
CA PHE A 157 24.32 3.52 -3.80
C PHE A 157 23.05 3.21 -4.63
N CYS A 158 22.24 4.23 -4.93
CA CYS A 158 21.18 4.16 -5.95
C CYS A 158 21.17 5.43 -6.79
N ASP A 159 20.67 5.37 -8.01
CA ASP A 159 20.60 6.51 -8.92
C ASP A 159 19.42 7.43 -8.58
N LYS A 160 18.26 6.84 -8.33
CA LYS A 160 17.03 7.58 -7.96
C LYS A 160 16.30 6.88 -6.82
N ILE A 161 15.60 7.68 -6.03
CA ILE A 161 14.66 7.23 -5.00
C ILE A 161 13.26 7.67 -5.43
N ILE A 162 12.36 6.72 -5.58
CA ILE A 162 10.97 6.96 -5.96
C ILE A 162 10.16 7.15 -4.67
N CYS A 163 9.64 8.34 -4.47
CA CYS A 163 8.74 8.66 -3.36
C CYS A 163 7.29 8.52 -3.82
N ILE A 164 6.47 7.81 -3.05
CA ILE A 164 5.06 7.56 -3.42
C ILE A 164 4.12 8.72 -3.06
N SER A 165 4.66 9.79 -2.44
CA SER A 165 3.93 11.02 -2.11
C SER A 165 4.88 12.20 -1.94
N ASP A 166 4.35 13.43 -2.01
CA ASP A 166 5.10 14.64 -1.69
C ASP A 166 5.55 14.66 -0.23
N ALA A 167 4.73 14.16 0.68
CA ALA A 167 5.07 14.02 2.10
C ALA A 167 6.27 13.10 2.30
N GLU A 168 6.36 12.00 1.55
CA GLU A 168 7.50 11.08 1.61
C GLU A 168 8.79 11.75 1.09
N LYS A 169 8.70 12.52 -0.01
CA LYS A 169 9.81 13.35 -0.51
C LYS A 169 10.23 14.37 0.53
N GLN A 170 9.29 15.12 1.11
CA GLN A 170 9.57 16.14 2.12
C GLN A 170 10.22 15.53 3.36
N SER A 171 9.74 14.39 3.84
CA SER A 171 10.32 13.66 4.97
C SER A 171 11.80 13.26 4.71
N ALA A 172 12.13 12.84 3.48
CA ALA A 172 13.51 12.57 3.09
C ALA A 172 14.40 13.84 3.13
N LEU A 173 13.87 14.97 2.68
CA LEU A 173 14.59 16.25 2.70
C LEU A 173 14.81 16.76 4.12
N ASP A 174 13.79 16.72 4.97
CA ASP A 174 13.85 17.14 6.37
C ASP A 174 14.88 16.32 7.17
N LYS A 175 14.94 15.02 6.92
CA LYS A 175 15.93 14.12 7.49
C LYS A 175 17.28 14.18 6.79
N LYS A 176 17.43 14.96 5.71
CA LYS A 176 18.66 15.08 4.91
C LYS A 176 19.20 13.72 4.46
N ILE A 177 18.31 12.88 3.90
CA ILE A 177 18.68 11.54 3.43
C ILE A 177 19.59 11.64 2.20
N CYS A 178 19.22 12.48 1.23
CA CYS A 178 19.99 12.73 0.01
C CYS A 178 19.64 14.11 -0.56
N ARG A 179 20.27 14.47 -1.69
CA ARG A 179 19.94 15.68 -2.43
C ARG A 179 18.59 15.55 -3.10
N GLU A 180 17.89 16.66 -3.32
CA GLU A 180 16.56 16.71 -3.91
C GLU A 180 16.51 16.12 -5.32
N ASP A 181 17.55 16.35 -6.15
CA ASP A 181 17.65 15.84 -7.51
C ASP A 181 17.61 14.30 -7.60
N LYS A 182 17.88 13.60 -6.50
CA LYS A 182 17.79 12.14 -6.37
C LYS A 182 16.37 11.64 -6.09
N LEU A 183 15.48 12.51 -5.62
CA LEU A 183 14.11 12.18 -5.22
C LEU A 183 13.13 12.46 -6.36
N GLN A 184 12.39 11.45 -6.79
CA GLN A 184 11.33 11.56 -7.78
C GLN A 184 10.00 11.16 -7.15
N VAL A 185 8.97 12.03 -7.24
CA VAL A 185 7.62 11.67 -6.79
C VAL A 185 6.88 10.99 -7.93
N ILE A 186 6.39 9.79 -7.65
CA ILE A 186 5.45 9.02 -8.49
C ILE A 186 4.38 8.49 -7.55
N PHE A 187 3.17 9.05 -7.61
CA PHE A 187 2.07 8.61 -6.76
C PHE A 187 1.67 7.18 -7.08
N ASN A 188 1.28 6.43 -6.07
CA ASN A 188 0.67 5.14 -6.27
C ASN A 188 -0.66 5.30 -7.02
N GLY A 189 -0.92 4.38 -7.95
CA GLY A 189 -2.16 4.32 -8.70
C GLY A 189 -3.14 3.27 -8.16
N VAL A 190 -4.35 3.31 -8.69
CA VAL A 190 -5.37 2.27 -8.56
C VAL A 190 -5.76 1.78 -9.95
N ASP A 191 -6.13 0.52 -10.03
CA ASP A 191 -6.54 -0.15 -11.27
C ASP A 191 -8.00 0.21 -11.57
N ILE A 192 -8.20 1.35 -12.25
CA ILE A 192 -9.53 1.87 -12.61
C ILE A 192 -10.23 0.88 -13.53
N GLU A 193 -9.54 0.37 -14.54
CA GLU A 193 -10.09 -0.57 -15.52
C GLU A 193 -10.58 -1.87 -14.85
N ALA A 194 -9.79 -2.44 -13.95
CA ALA A 194 -10.20 -3.64 -13.22
C ALA A 194 -11.43 -3.36 -12.33
N TYR A 195 -11.52 -2.17 -11.74
CA TYR A 195 -12.69 -1.79 -10.95
C TYR A 195 -13.94 -1.66 -11.84
N GLU A 196 -13.87 -0.94 -12.96
CA GLU A 196 -15.00 -0.73 -13.87
C GLU A 196 -15.48 -2.04 -14.53
N ASN A 197 -14.57 -2.98 -14.81
CA ASN A 197 -14.85 -4.24 -15.51
C ASN A 197 -15.31 -5.39 -14.61
N GLY A 198 -15.52 -5.19 -13.30
CA GLY A 198 -16.17 -6.24 -12.54
C GLY A 198 -15.62 -6.64 -11.18
N ILE A 199 -14.96 -5.74 -10.47
CA ILE A 199 -14.71 -5.96 -9.03
C ILE A 199 -15.97 -5.61 -8.20
N HIS A 200 -17.16 -5.66 -8.82
CA HIS A 200 -18.40 -5.30 -8.16
C HIS A 200 -18.92 -6.39 -7.22
N GLY A 201 -19.56 -5.93 -6.18
CA GLY A 201 -19.94 -6.63 -4.98
C GLY A 201 -20.61 -7.97 -5.16
N THR A 202 -19.86 -9.00 -4.81
CA THR A 202 -20.42 -10.32 -4.56
C THR A 202 -21.03 -10.41 -3.16
N VAL A 203 -20.66 -9.51 -2.24
CA VAL A 203 -21.12 -9.47 -0.83
C VAL A 203 -22.33 -8.57 -0.69
N LYS A 204 -23.35 -9.04 -0.02
CA LYS A 204 -24.60 -8.31 0.26
C LYS A 204 -24.75 -8.06 1.78
N ARG A 205 -25.50 -7.02 2.16
CA ARG A 205 -25.78 -6.70 3.57
C ARG A 205 -26.34 -7.91 4.34
N LYS A 206 -27.22 -8.70 3.73
CA LYS A 206 -27.77 -9.92 4.32
C LYS A 206 -26.74 -10.99 4.68
N ASP A 207 -25.61 -11.04 3.95
CA ASP A 207 -24.55 -12.04 4.19
C ASP A 207 -23.78 -11.73 5.50
N LEU A 208 -23.91 -10.49 5.98
CA LEU A 208 -23.37 -10.01 7.24
C LEU A 208 -24.47 -9.76 8.31
N ASN A 209 -25.72 -10.17 8.04
CA ASN A 209 -26.86 -9.85 8.90
C ASN A 209 -27.06 -8.35 9.16
N ILE A 210 -26.75 -7.51 8.16
CA ILE A 210 -26.95 -6.06 8.21
C ILE A 210 -28.30 -5.73 7.57
N PRO A 211 -29.20 -4.99 8.27
CA PRO A 211 -30.45 -4.52 7.69
C PRO A 211 -30.24 -3.69 6.42
N GLU A 212 -31.16 -3.76 5.46
CA GLU A 212 -31.03 -3.03 4.19
C GLU A 212 -31.04 -1.49 4.37
N ASP A 213 -31.77 -1.00 5.39
CA ASP A 213 -31.85 0.41 5.75
C ASP A 213 -30.77 0.87 6.74
N ALA A 214 -29.84 0.00 7.13
CA ALA A 214 -28.78 0.34 8.06
C ALA A 214 -27.82 1.39 7.48
N PHE A 215 -27.35 2.30 8.35
CA PHE A 215 -26.24 3.19 8.02
C PHE A 215 -24.91 2.48 8.29
N VAL A 216 -24.10 2.27 7.27
CA VAL A 216 -22.89 1.46 7.34
C VAL A 216 -21.64 2.34 7.28
N VAL A 217 -20.81 2.27 8.32
CA VAL A 217 -19.48 2.92 8.36
C VAL A 217 -18.40 1.85 8.33
N GLY A 218 -17.44 1.97 7.41
CA GLY A 218 -16.45 0.93 7.24
C GLY A 218 -15.01 1.42 7.16
N MET A 219 -14.08 0.50 7.46
CA MET A 219 -12.66 0.67 7.21
C MET A 219 -12.05 -0.60 6.62
N VAL A 220 -11.04 -0.42 5.78
CA VAL A 220 -10.21 -1.52 5.23
C VAL A 220 -8.78 -1.37 5.72
N GLY A 221 -8.24 -2.42 6.31
CA GLY A 221 -6.86 -2.45 6.73
C GLY A 221 -6.57 -3.43 7.85
N ARG A 222 -5.27 -3.56 8.17
CA ARG A 222 -4.82 -4.39 9.27
C ARG A 222 -5.33 -3.84 10.61
N ILE A 223 -5.86 -4.68 11.47
CA ILE A 223 -6.28 -4.33 12.84
C ILE A 223 -5.03 -4.18 13.71
N SER A 224 -4.34 -3.05 13.57
CA SER A 224 -3.03 -2.77 14.18
C SER A 224 -2.95 -1.32 14.66
N PRO A 225 -2.00 -0.96 15.56
CA PRO A 225 -1.83 0.40 16.04
C PRO A 225 -1.70 1.47 14.93
N GLN A 226 -1.15 1.10 13.77
CA GLN A 226 -1.03 1.99 12.62
C GLN A 226 -2.40 2.46 12.11
N LYS A 227 -3.33 1.53 11.94
CA LYS A 227 -4.66 1.81 11.37
C LYS A 227 -5.67 2.34 12.40
N ALA A 228 -5.25 2.45 13.66
CA ALA A 228 -6.03 2.99 14.79
C ALA A 228 -7.46 2.41 14.90
N PRO A 229 -7.62 1.08 14.93
CA PRO A 229 -8.94 0.48 15.08
C PRO A 229 -9.59 0.83 16.43
N ASP A 230 -8.79 1.17 17.44
CA ASP A 230 -9.26 1.68 18.73
C ASP A 230 -9.94 3.06 18.62
N ILE A 231 -9.49 3.91 17.72
CA ILE A 231 -10.16 5.19 17.42
C ILE A 231 -11.44 4.92 16.63
N PHE A 232 -11.38 4.03 15.62
CA PHE A 232 -12.54 3.65 14.83
C PHE A 232 -13.66 3.09 15.71
N ILE A 233 -13.37 2.19 16.64
CA ILE A 233 -14.41 1.58 17.48
C ILE A 233 -15.01 2.56 18.51
N LYS A 234 -14.21 3.51 19.03
CA LYS A 234 -14.71 4.57 19.90
C LYS A 234 -15.59 5.56 19.13
N MET A 235 -15.17 5.95 17.92
CA MET A 235 -15.97 6.72 16.97
C MET A 235 -17.29 6.01 16.67
N ALA A 236 -17.24 4.70 16.41
CA ALA A 236 -18.41 3.85 16.15
C ALA A 236 -19.42 3.89 17.30
N LYS A 237 -18.97 3.83 18.55
CA LYS A 237 -19.86 3.98 19.73
C LYS A 237 -20.56 5.34 19.73
N HIS A 238 -19.84 6.44 19.51
CA HIS A 238 -20.44 7.79 19.44
C HIS A 238 -21.48 7.92 18.31
N VAL A 239 -21.22 7.29 17.16
CA VAL A 239 -22.17 7.26 16.04
C VAL A 239 -23.39 6.41 16.40
N LYS A 240 -23.18 5.21 16.98
CA LYS A 240 -24.26 4.30 17.40
C LYS A 240 -25.23 4.93 18.40
N ASP A 241 -24.72 5.75 19.31
CA ASP A 241 -25.53 6.47 20.30
C ASP A 241 -26.48 7.52 19.66
N LYS A 242 -26.19 7.97 18.43
CA LYS A 242 -26.98 8.94 17.69
C LYS A 242 -27.81 8.32 16.56
N VAL A 243 -27.34 7.20 16.00
CA VAL A 243 -27.93 6.49 14.86
C VAL A 243 -28.09 5.03 15.24
N SER A 244 -29.26 4.68 15.79
CA SER A 244 -29.52 3.34 16.38
C SER A 244 -29.38 2.19 15.37
N ASN A 245 -29.65 2.42 14.06
CA ASN A 245 -29.47 1.45 12.99
C ASN A 245 -28.09 1.53 12.33
N ALA A 246 -27.07 2.17 12.96
CA ALA A 246 -25.71 2.17 12.43
C ALA A 246 -25.04 0.81 12.62
N HIS A 247 -24.35 0.35 11.59
CA HIS A 247 -23.49 -0.84 11.58
C HIS A 247 -22.06 -0.47 11.15
N PHE A 248 -21.09 -1.24 11.64
CA PHE A 248 -19.67 -0.94 11.44
C PHE A 248 -18.96 -2.16 10.87
N ILE A 249 -18.23 -1.97 9.77
CA ILE A 249 -17.49 -3.05 9.11
C ILE A 249 -15.99 -2.75 9.16
N ILE A 250 -15.21 -3.71 9.67
CA ILE A 250 -13.75 -3.71 9.58
C ILE A 250 -13.34 -4.84 8.63
N VAL A 251 -12.82 -4.47 7.47
CA VAL A 251 -12.32 -5.43 6.47
C VAL A 251 -10.83 -5.66 6.69
N GLY A 252 -10.49 -6.77 7.31
CA GLY A 252 -9.13 -7.15 7.66
C GLY A 252 -9.03 -7.86 9.01
N ASN A 253 -7.81 -8.24 9.37
CA ASN A 253 -7.47 -8.91 10.63
C ASN A 253 -6.26 -8.26 11.30
N GLY A 254 -5.93 -8.66 12.51
CA GLY A 254 -4.73 -8.22 13.23
C GLY A 254 -4.80 -8.40 14.73
N ASP A 255 -3.70 -8.01 15.38
CA ASP A 255 -3.43 -8.34 16.80
C ASP A 255 -4.41 -7.68 17.78
N GLN A 256 -5.06 -6.56 17.40
CA GLN A 256 -6.00 -5.84 18.26
C GLN A 256 -7.47 -6.27 18.09
N GLU A 257 -7.76 -7.33 17.34
CA GLU A 257 -9.14 -7.78 17.08
C GLU A 257 -9.90 -8.14 18.36
N ALA A 258 -9.25 -8.84 19.28
CA ALA A 258 -9.86 -9.23 20.55
C ALA A 258 -10.23 -8.00 21.42
N GLU A 259 -9.37 -6.98 21.42
CA GLU A 259 -9.58 -5.72 22.12
C GLU A 259 -10.79 -4.96 21.56
N ILE A 260 -10.87 -4.87 20.23
CA ILE A 260 -11.97 -4.21 19.51
C ILE A 260 -13.31 -4.90 19.80
N LYS A 261 -13.36 -6.23 19.69
CA LYS A 261 -14.57 -7.00 20.00
C LYS A 261 -14.98 -6.85 21.49
N LYS A 262 -14.01 -6.86 22.38
CA LYS A 262 -14.26 -6.63 23.81
C LYS A 262 -14.88 -5.26 24.05
N TYR A 263 -14.32 -4.19 23.44
CA TYR A 263 -14.85 -2.84 23.57
C TYR A 263 -16.31 -2.76 23.09
N ALA A 264 -16.62 -3.33 21.91
CA ALA A 264 -17.97 -3.35 21.37
C ALA A 264 -18.96 -4.10 22.29
N LYS A 265 -18.53 -5.21 22.88
CA LYS A 265 -19.33 -5.98 23.84
C LYS A 265 -19.59 -5.20 25.12
N ASP A 266 -18.55 -4.59 25.69
CA ASP A 266 -18.64 -3.83 26.95
C ASP A 266 -19.49 -2.55 26.80
N ASN A 267 -19.79 -2.13 25.57
CA ASN A 267 -20.61 -0.96 25.22
C ASN A 267 -21.89 -1.27 24.44
N ASP A 268 -22.36 -2.53 24.49
CA ASP A 268 -23.66 -3.03 24.00
C ASP A 268 -23.93 -2.78 22.50
N PHE A 269 -22.90 -2.91 21.63
CA PHE A 269 -23.10 -2.82 20.16
C PHE A 269 -22.29 -3.88 19.35
N LEU A 270 -21.92 -4.97 19.99
CA LEU A 270 -21.18 -6.05 19.32
C LEU A 270 -21.92 -6.61 18.11
N ASP A 271 -23.27 -6.72 18.17
CA ASP A 271 -24.09 -7.20 17.05
C ASP A 271 -24.13 -6.26 15.84
N SER A 272 -23.67 -5.02 16.03
CA SER A 272 -23.53 -4.03 14.96
C SER A 272 -22.09 -3.92 14.44
N LEU A 273 -21.15 -4.69 14.98
CA LEU A 273 -19.74 -4.73 14.54
C LEU A 273 -19.46 -6.00 13.74
N HIS A 274 -18.99 -5.83 12.51
CA HIS A 274 -18.65 -6.91 11.58
C HIS A 274 -17.18 -6.87 11.23
N ILE A 275 -16.42 -7.90 11.62
CA ILE A 275 -15.00 -8.05 11.28
C ILE A 275 -14.87 -9.23 10.33
N THR A 276 -14.43 -8.96 9.10
CA THR A 276 -14.43 -9.98 8.03
C THR A 276 -13.23 -10.93 8.09
N GLY A 277 -12.17 -10.55 8.82
CA GLY A 277 -10.88 -11.18 8.64
C GLY A 277 -10.21 -10.73 7.33
N TRP A 278 -9.13 -11.42 6.96
CA TRP A 278 -8.48 -11.21 5.68
C TRP A 278 -9.37 -11.73 4.53
N VAL A 279 -9.50 -10.94 3.45
CA VAL A 279 -10.30 -11.27 2.27
C VAL A 279 -9.54 -10.95 0.99
N ASP A 280 -9.75 -11.74 -0.07
CA ASP A 280 -9.10 -11.52 -1.37
C ASP A 280 -9.61 -10.25 -2.07
N ASN A 281 -10.91 -9.97 -1.95
CA ASN A 281 -11.55 -8.80 -2.57
C ASN A 281 -12.19 -7.89 -1.52
N PRO A 282 -11.44 -6.95 -0.91
CA PRO A 282 -12.00 -6.02 0.06
C PRO A 282 -13.01 -5.04 -0.55
N MET A 283 -12.92 -4.78 -1.86
CA MET A 283 -13.82 -3.83 -2.53
C MET A 283 -15.27 -4.28 -2.53
N SER A 284 -15.54 -5.59 -2.54
CA SER A 284 -16.90 -6.14 -2.38
C SER A 284 -17.58 -5.73 -1.06
N TYR A 285 -16.79 -5.52 -0.02
CA TYR A 285 -17.29 -5.03 1.27
C TYR A 285 -17.37 -3.51 1.31
N VAL A 286 -16.45 -2.81 0.65
CA VAL A 286 -16.46 -1.34 0.55
C VAL A 286 -17.75 -0.85 -0.11
N GLU A 287 -18.30 -1.60 -1.05
CA GLU A 287 -19.58 -1.27 -1.69
C GLU A 287 -20.75 -1.18 -0.70
N LEU A 288 -20.67 -1.88 0.43
CA LEU A 288 -21.69 -1.81 1.49
C LEU A 288 -21.62 -0.53 2.34
N PHE A 289 -20.50 0.21 2.29
CA PHE A 289 -20.29 1.39 3.14
C PHE A 289 -21.13 2.59 2.67
N ASP A 290 -21.69 3.30 3.61
CA ASP A 290 -22.24 4.65 3.41
C ASP A 290 -21.19 5.73 3.69
N VAL A 291 -20.22 5.44 4.56
CA VAL A 291 -19.02 6.26 4.83
C VAL A 291 -17.81 5.36 5.00
N ALA A 292 -16.71 5.69 4.34
CA ALA A 292 -15.43 5.02 4.48
C ALA A 292 -14.48 5.80 5.39
N CYS A 293 -13.77 5.12 6.28
CA CYS A 293 -12.85 5.73 7.23
C CYS A 293 -11.41 5.24 7.04
N LEU A 294 -10.44 6.16 7.16
CA LEU A 294 -9.02 5.85 7.30
C LEU A 294 -8.43 6.72 8.43
N LEU A 295 -8.53 6.26 9.67
CA LEU A 295 -8.13 7.00 10.87
C LEU A 295 -6.70 6.68 11.31
N SER A 296 -5.82 6.37 10.36
CA SER A 296 -4.45 5.94 10.61
C SER A 296 -3.63 6.96 11.40
N ARG A 297 -2.69 6.46 12.18
CA ARG A 297 -1.70 7.27 12.91
C ARG A 297 -0.46 7.61 12.09
N TRP A 298 -0.18 6.82 11.04
CA TRP A 298 0.85 7.11 10.02
C TRP A 298 0.56 6.35 8.73
N GLU A 299 0.84 6.99 7.57
CA GLU A 299 0.61 6.43 6.23
C GLU A 299 1.67 6.86 5.22
N GLY A 300 2.26 5.90 4.52
CA GLY A 300 3.12 6.21 3.39
C GLY A 300 2.34 6.80 2.20
N PHE A 301 1.15 6.24 1.92
CA PHE A 301 0.24 6.74 0.90
C PHE A 301 -1.23 6.57 1.31
N GLY A 302 -1.65 5.36 1.71
CA GLY A 302 -3.06 5.06 1.99
C GLY A 302 -3.81 4.63 0.73
N LEU A 303 -3.36 3.54 0.09
CA LEU A 303 -3.95 2.99 -1.16
C LEU A 303 -5.47 2.85 -1.12
N VAL A 304 -6.05 2.62 0.06
CA VAL A 304 -7.51 2.49 0.22
C VAL A 304 -8.27 3.80 -0.06
N LEU A 305 -7.63 4.98 0.03
CA LEU A 305 -8.30 6.27 -0.21
C LEU A 305 -8.74 6.42 -1.67
N PRO A 306 -7.85 6.26 -2.68
CA PRO A 306 -8.27 6.22 -4.07
C PRO A 306 -9.30 5.11 -4.36
N GLU A 307 -9.21 3.96 -3.69
CA GLU A 307 -10.19 2.87 -3.82
C GLU A 307 -11.57 3.27 -3.29
N TYR A 308 -11.64 3.94 -2.14
CA TYR A 308 -12.90 4.48 -1.62
C TYR A 308 -13.50 5.52 -2.57
N MET A 309 -12.67 6.39 -3.18
CA MET A 309 -13.11 7.36 -4.17
C MET A 309 -13.72 6.66 -5.40
N MET A 310 -13.05 5.62 -5.93
CA MET A 310 -13.59 4.82 -7.04
C MET A 310 -14.90 4.14 -6.68
N ALA A 311 -15.00 3.58 -5.49
CA ALA A 311 -16.23 2.98 -4.96
C ALA A 311 -17.31 4.03 -4.63
N ARG A 312 -17.06 5.32 -4.95
CA ARG A 312 -18.00 6.42 -4.69
C ARG A 312 -18.41 6.52 -3.21
N LYS A 313 -17.45 6.31 -2.31
CA LYS A 313 -17.68 6.44 -0.87
C LYS A 313 -17.17 7.77 -0.36
N PRO A 314 -17.98 8.52 0.41
CA PRO A 314 -17.51 9.70 1.12
C PRO A 314 -16.52 9.27 2.19
N ILE A 315 -15.45 10.04 2.35
CA ILE A 315 -14.28 9.65 3.14
C ILE A 315 -14.13 10.54 4.36
N VAL A 316 -13.83 9.91 5.51
CA VAL A 316 -13.31 10.57 6.71
C VAL A 316 -11.92 10.00 6.99
N ALA A 317 -10.90 10.85 7.01
CA ALA A 317 -9.52 10.41 7.20
C ALA A 317 -8.75 11.28 8.18
N SER A 318 -7.73 10.72 8.84
CA SER A 318 -6.86 11.49 9.72
C SER A 318 -5.88 12.37 8.92
N ARG A 319 -5.58 13.56 9.44
CA ARG A 319 -4.63 14.52 8.87
C ARG A 319 -3.19 14.13 9.25
N VAL A 320 -2.68 13.05 8.62
CA VAL A 320 -1.32 12.56 8.89
C VAL A 320 -0.58 12.27 7.59
N ASP A 321 0.72 12.48 7.60
CA ASP A 321 1.69 12.13 6.54
C ASP A 321 1.18 12.43 5.12
N ALA A 322 1.01 11.40 4.28
CA ALA A 322 0.60 11.54 2.90
C ALA A 322 -0.92 11.74 2.70
N ILE A 323 -1.76 11.53 3.71
CA ILE A 323 -3.23 11.64 3.57
C ILE A 323 -3.65 13.02 3.04
N PRO A 324 -3.10 14.18 3.51
CA PRO A 324 -3.43 15.49 2.96
C PRO A 324 -2.98 15.73 1.51
N ASN A 325 -2.11 14.90 0.95
CA ASN A 325 -1.76 14.95 -0.48
C ASN A 325 -2.86 14.32 -1.36
N ILE A 326 -3.71 13.47 -0.76
CA ILE A 326 -4.79 12.74 -1.44
C ILE A 326 -6.14 13.37 -1.15
N ILE A 327 -6.41 13.70 0.12
CA ILE A 327 -7.65 14.28 0.59
C ILE A 327 -7.49 15.79 0.77
N CYS A 328 -8.25 16.57 -0.02
CA CYS A 328 -8.46 18.00 0.18
C CYS A 328 -9.71 18.17 1.06
N ASP A 329 -9.51 18.67 2.28
CA ASP A 329 -10.57 18.79 3.30
C ASP A 329 -11.77 19.60 2.83
N GLY A 330 -12.98 19.03 2.92
CA GLY A 330 -14.24 19.65 2.46
C GLY A 330 -14.42 19.68 0.93
N GLU A 331 -13.45 19.15 0.15
CA GLU A 331 -13.55 19.06 -1.31
C GLU A 331 -13.84 17.61 -1.76
N ASN A 332 -12.94 16.66 -1.47
CA ASN A 332 -13.06 15.26 -1.86
C ASN A 332 -13.06 14.27 -0.68
N GLY A 333 -13.10 14.78 0.55
CA GLY A 333 -13.19 14.04 1.80
C GLY A 333 -13.18 15.00 2.99
N LEU A 334 -13.30 14.47 4.21
CA LEU A 334 -13.16 15.21 5.45
C LEU A 334 -11.92 14.75 6.19
N LEU A 335 -11.09 15.72 6.63
CA LEU A 335 -9.92 15.46 7.44
C LEU A 335 -10.20 15.77 8.92
N VAL A 336 -9.75 14.90 9.79
CA VAL A 336 -9.82 15.05 11.25
C VAL A 336 -8.42 14.93 11.85
N GLU A 337 -8.21 15.47 13.04
CA GLU A 337 -6.91 15.33 13.67
C GLU A 337 -6.65 13.89 14.11
N MET A 338 -5.38 13.53 14.21
CA MET A 338 -4.97 12.19 14.62
C MET A 338 -5.44 11.88 16.05
N ASP A 339 -5.98 10.67 16.24
CA ASP A 339 -6.54 10.19 17.51
C ASP A 339 -7.77 10.98 18.00
N ASP A 340 -8.37 11.83 17.15
CA ASP A 340 -9.57 12.62 17.47
C ASP A 340 -10.86 11.82 17.23
N VAL A 341 -11.31 11.12 18.28
CA VAL A 341 -12.56 10.35 18.28
C VAL A 341 -13.79 11.24 18.06
N VAL A 342 -13.80 12.44 18.68
CA VAL A 342 -14.95 13.36 18.62
C VAL A 342 -15.04 13.99 17.24
N GLY A 343 -13.94 14.46 16.68
CA GLY A 343 -13.87 14.98 15.32
C GLY A 343 -14.28 13.92 14.29
N ALA A 344 -13.79 12.69 14.41
CA ALA A 344 -14.16 11.59 13.52
C ALA A 344 -15.67 11.27 13.58
N SER A 345 -16.24 11.15 14.78
CA SER A 345 -17.68 10.91 14.92
C SER A 345 -18.53 12.06 14.40
N THR A 346 -18.10 13.30 14.63
CA THR A 346 -18.78 14.51 14.12
C THR A 346 -18.77 14.56 12.59
N ALA A 347 -17.61 14.22 11.97
CA ALA A 347 -17.48 14.16 10.52
C ALA A 347 -18.37 13.07 9.90
N VAL A 348 -18.43 11.87 10.49
CA VAL A 348 -19.32 10.78 10.07
C VAL A 348 -20.79 11.19 10.19
N LEU A 349 -21.22 11.77 11.33
CA LEU A 349 -22.59 12.24 11.53
C LEU A 349 -22.95 13.38 10.59
N LYS A 350 -22.01 14.28 10.27
CA LYS A 350 -22.20 15.34 9.27
C LYS A 350 -22.53 14.75 7.89
N LEU A 351 -21.84 13.67 7.49
CA LEU A 351 -22.12 12.98 6.23
C LEU A 351 -23.45 12.20 6.28
N TYR A 352 -23.81 11.63 7.43
CA TYR A 352 -25.12 11.01 7.62
C TYR A 352 -26.26 11.99 7.39
N LEU A 353 -26.17 13.21 7.94
CA LEU A 353 -27.22 14.23 7.93
C LEU A 353 -27.23 15.09 6.65
N ASN A 354 -26.15 15.11 5.85
CA ASN A 354 -26.02 16.05 4.73
C ASN A 354 -25.72 15.34 3.41
N ASN A 355 -26.76 14.93 2.70
CA ASN A 355 -26.67 14.28 1.41
C ASN A 355 -26.02 15.16 0.32
N ASN A 356 -26.21 16.48 0.35
CA ASN A 356 -25.57 17.38 -0.62
C ASN A 356 -24.06 17.41 -0.45
N LEU A 357 -23.59 17.50 0.80
CA LEU A 357 -22.15 17.42 1.09
C LEU A 357 -21.59 16.06 0.65
N LYS A 358 -22.29 14.96 1.00
CA LYS A 358 -21.91 13.61 0.62
C LYS A 358 -21.72 13.47 -0.89
N SER A 359 -22.71 13.89 -1.68
CA SER A 359 -22.65 13.85 -3.14
C SER A 359 -21.50 14.69 -3.71
N LYS A 360 -21.30 15.92 -3.19
CA LYS A 360 -20.18 16.76 -3.60
C LYS A 360 -18.82 16.08 -3.39
N LEU A 361 -18.60 15.53 -2.18
CA LEU A 361 -17.31 14.87 -1.86
C LEU A 361 -17.06 13.64 -2.73
N ILE A 362 -18.10 12.87 -3.03
CA ILE A 362 -18.03 11.70 -3.92
C ILE A 362 -17.63 12.13 -5.33
N ASP A 363 -18.28 13.14 -5.90
CA ASP A 363 -18.02 13.57 -7.27
C ASP A 363 -16.60 14.15 -7.43
N GLU A 364 -16.14 14.96 -6.48
CA GLU A 364 -14.78 15.49 -6.49
C GLU A 364 -13.73 14.41 -6.20
N GLY A 365 -14.06 13.42 -5.33
CA GLY A 365 -13.21 12.24 -5.10
C GLY A 365 -13.00 11.46 -6.39
N LEU A 366 -14.06 11.16 -7.11
CA LEU A 366 -13.99 10.43 -8.38
C LEU A 366 -13.13 11.18 -9.42
N LYS A 367 -13.36 12.49 -9.61
CA LYS A 367 -12.52 13.32 -10.49
C LYS A 367 -11.04 13.28 -10.08
N THR A 368 -10.78 13.27 -8.77
CA THR A 368 -9.41 13.22 -8.25
C THR A 368 -8.71 11.92 -8.63
N VAL A 369 -9.39 10.77 -8.52
CA VAL A 369 -8.82 9.47 -8.90
C VAL A 369 -8.45 9.44 -10.37
N TYR A 370 -9.38 9.73 -11.27
CA TYR A 370 -9.12 9.73 -12.72
C TYR A 370 -8.00 10.70 -13.11
N LYS A 371 -7.91 11.85 -12.42
CA LYS A 371 -6.90 12.86 -12.75
C LYS A 371 -5.51 12.53 -12.20
N LYS A 372 -5.41 11.91 -11.01
CA LYS A 372 -4.13 11.82 -10.28
C LYS A 372 -3.68 10.39 -9.99
N PHE A 373 -4.60 9.44 -9.83
CA PHE A 373 -4.30 8.13 -9.23
C PHE A 373 -4.62 6.95 -10.15
N ASP A 374 -4.70 7.18 -11.46
CA ASP A 374 -4.75 6.09 -12.43
C ASP A 374 -3.40 5.36 -12.44
N VAL A 375 -3.43 4.03 -12.37
CA VAL A 375 -2.25 3.17 -12.40
C VAL A 375 -1.38 3.40 -13.63
N GLN A 376 -1.96 3.74 -14.78
CA GLN A 376 -1.23 4.06 -16.01
C GLN A 376 -0.30 5.28 -15.86
N ARG A 377 -0.49 6.13 -14.85
CA ARG A 377 0.42 7.24 -14.55
C ARG A 377 1.60 6.82 -13.67
N MET A 378 1.49 5.67 -13.03
CA MET A 378 2.53 5.10 -12.17
C MET A 378 3.54 4.27 -13.00
N THR A 379 3.12 3.76 -14.14
CA THR A 379 3.90 2.93 -15.08
C THR A 379 4.44 3.74 -16.23
#